data_dc86ed885f10cb9be0fd33b0c58bd8fb
#
_entry.id   dc86ed885f10cb9be0fd33b0c58bd8fb
#
_cell.length_a   1.000
_cell.length_b   1.000
_cell.length_c   1.000
_cell.angle_alpha   90.00
_cell.angle_beta   90.00
_cell.angle_gamma   90.00
#
_symmetry.space_group_name_H-M   'P 1'
#
loop_
_entity.id
_entity.type
_entity.pdbx_description
1 polymer ?
#
loop_
_entity_poly.entity_id
_entity_poly.type
_entity_poly.pdbx_seq_one_letter_code
_entity_poly.pdbx_strand_id
1 'polypeptide(L)'
;MDWKYFGVVFAAVFIAELGDKTQLATMLFASDKEMSKWVVFFAASTALIATSAIGVIAGSTISEFVSEKMLALVAGVGFIVVGIWTIYSVFKI
;
A
#
# COMPACT_ATOMS: atom_id res chain seq x y z
N MET A 1 9.01 13.14 17.37
CA MET A 1 8.86 11.96 16.48
C MET A 1 9.96 10.96 16.76
N ASP A 2 9.61 9.71 16.91
CA ASP A 2 10.60 8.67 17.12
C ASP A 2 11.06 8.13 15.76
N TRP A 3 12.31 8.41 15.43
CA TRP A 3 12.89 8.02 14.15
C TRP A 3 13.02 6.52 13.97
N LYS A 4 13.09 5.77 15.07
CA LYS A 4 13.13 4.32 15.01
C LYS A 4 11.84 3.76 14.44
N TYR A 5 10.70 4.26 14.91
CA TYR A 5 9.41 3.86 14.37
C TYR A 5 9.19 4.34 12.95
N PHE A 6 9.71 5.52 12.63
CA PHE A 6 9.66 6.02 11.26
C PHE A 6 10.35 5.04 10.31
N GLY A 7 11.53 4.57 10.68
CA GLY A 7 12.28 3.62 9.85
C GLY A 7 11.57 2.30 9.68
N VAL A 8 10.97 1.78 10.74
CA VAL A 8 10.23 0.51 10.69
C VAL A 8 9.03 0.63 9.76
N VAL A 9 8.26 1.70 9.90
CA VAL A 9 7.08 1.92 9.07
C VAL A 9 7.49 2.12 7.61
N PHE A 10 8.54 2.90 7.37
CA PHE A 10 9.04 3.13 6.02
C PHE A 10 9.41 1.80 5.36
N ALA A 11 10.20 0.97 6.04
CA ALA A 11 10.66 -0.29 5.49
C ALA A 11 9.48 -1.23 5.21
N ALA A 12 8.55 -1.33 6.15
CA ALA A 12 7.39 -2.21 6.01
C ALA A 12 6.52 -1.80 4.82
N VAL A 13 6.20 -0.52 4.71
CA VAL A 13 5.36 -0.02 3.62
C VAL A 13 6.10 -0.12 2.29
N PHE A 14 7.39 0.21 2.28
CA PHE A 14 8.20 0.13 1.07
C PHE A 14 8.21 -1.28 0.50
N ILE A 15 8.45 -2.28 1.35
CA ILE A 15 8.47 -3.68 0.92
C ILE A 15 7.09 -4.13 0.45
N ALA A 16 6.04 -3.72 1.17
CA ALA A 16 4.67 -4.07 0.81
C ALA A 16 4.26 -3.50 -0.54
N GLU A 17 4.77 -2.31 -0.89
CA GLU A 17 4.44 -1.67 -2.17
C GLU A 17 5.23 -2.24 -3.35
N LEU A 18 6.40 -2.83 -3.10
CA LEU A 18 7.18 -3.42 -4.19
C LEU A 18 6.42 -4.59 -4.80
N GLY A 19 6.24 -4.54 -6.11
CA GLY A 19 5.56 -5.60 -6.82
C GLY A 19 4.04 -5.60 -6.70
N ASP A 20 3.47 -4.60 -6.05
CA ASP A 20 2.02 -4.48 -5.93
C ASP A 20 1.43 -3.83 -7.19
N LYS A 21 0.11 -3.79 -7.25
CA LYS A 21 -0.66 -3.24 -8.37
C LYS A 21 -0.29 -1.80 -8.69
N THR A 22 -0.03 -0.99 -7.66
CA THR A 22 0.37 0.40 -7.83
C THR A 22 1.66 0.51 -8.62
N GLN A 23 2.63 -0.33 -8.32
CA GLN A 23 3.91 -0.31 -9.02
C GLN A 23 3.75 -0.73 -10.47
N LEU A 24 2.94 -1.76 -10.73
CA LEU A 24 2.66 -2.21 -12.07
C LEU A 24 1.97 -1.12 -12.89
N ALA A 25 0.97 -0.46 -12.31
CA ALA A 25 0.28 0.65 -12.97
C ALA A 25 1.24 1.79 -13.29
N THR A 26 2.11 2.15 -12.35
CA THR A 26 3.10 3.20 -12.53
C THR A 26 4.04 2.86 -13.68
N MET A 27 4.50 1.61 -13.75
CA MET A 27 5.37 1.16 -14.82
C MET A 27 4.69 1.22 -16.18
N LEU A 28 3.41 0.84 -16.24
CA LEU A 28 2.65 0.88 -17.50
C LEU A 28 2.49 2.31 -18.00
N PHE A 29 2.14 3.25 -17.13
CA PHE A 29 2.02 4.65 -17.53
C PHE A 29 3.38 5.25 -17.90
N ALA A 30 4.42 4.91 -17.15
CA ALA A 30 5.76 5.43 -17.43
C ALA A 30 6.32 4.92 -18.75
N SER A 31 5.86 3.76 -19.21
CA SER A 31 6.30 3.19 -20.50
C SER A 31 5.62 3.86 -21.70
N ASP A 32 4.56 4.63 -21.49
CA ASP A 32 3.89 5.36 -22.55
C ASP A 32 4.76 6.54 -22.95
N LYS A 33 5.16 6.55 -24.23
CA LYS A 33 6.07 7.57 -24.75
C LYS A 33 5.43 8.97 -24.81
N GLU A 34 4.11 9.04 -24.81
CA GLU A 34 3.41 10.32 -24.84
C GLU A 34 3.30 10.96 -23.46
N MET A 35 3.56 10.19 -22.40
CA MET A 35 3.52 10.69 -21.02
C MET A 35 4.89 11.04 -20.53
N SER A 36 5.01 12.19 -19.88
CA SER A 36 6.25 12.58 -19.21
C SER A 36 6.47 11.68 -18.00
N LYS A 37 7.67 11.16 -17.84
CA LYS A 37 8.06 10.36 -16.68
C LYS A 37 7.82 11.13 -15.39
N TRP A 38 8.05 12.45 -15.41
CA TRP A 38 7.92 13.29 -14.24
C TRP A 38 6.45 13.45 -13.84
N VAL A 39 5.56 13.55 -14.83
CA VAL A 39 4.12 13.61 -14.55
C VAL A 39 3.66 12.31 -13.90
N VAL A 40 4.10 11.18 -14.41
CA VAL A 40 3.75 9.88 -13.83
C VAL A 40 4.27 9.76 -12.41
N PHE A 41 5.53 10.16 -12.18
CA PHE A 41 6.15 10.09 -10.85
C PHE A 41 5.37 10.94 -9.84
N PHE A 42 5.10 12.20 -10.18
CA PHE A 42 4.42 13.11 -9.25
C PHE A 42 2.97 12.72 -9.03
N ALA A 43 2.29 12.26 -10.08
CA ALA A 43 0.89 11.82 -9.94
C ALA A 43 0.80 10.58 -9.06
N ALA A 44 1.66 9.59 -9.28
CA ALA A 44 1.68 8.37 -8.47
C ALA A 44 2.05 8.67 -7.03
N SER A 45 3.06 9.53 -6.82
CA SER A 45 3.48 9.92 -5.48
C SER A 45 2.37 10.64 -4.72
N THR A 46 1.67 11.55 -5.40
CA THR A 46 0.55 12.27 -4.79
C THR A 46 -0.57 11.30 -4.40
N ALA A 47 -0.87 10.35 -5.28
CA ALA A 47 -1.89 9.33 -4.99
C ALA A 47 -1.51 8.50 -3.77
N LEU A 48 -0.24 8.10 -3.66
CA LEU A 48 0.25 7.32 -2.52
C LEU A 48 0.21 8.13 -1.22
N ILE A 49 0.54 9.41 -1.28
CA ILE A 49 0.42 10.30 -0.12
C ILE A 49 -1.04 10.40 0.32
N ALA A 50 -1.96 10.55 -0.63
CA ALA A 50 -3.39 10.64 -0.33
C ALA A 50 -3.90 9.35 0.31
N THR A 51 -3.54 8.19 -0.24
CA THR A 51 -3.97 6.91 0.33
C THR A 51 -3.35 6.67 1.70
N SER A 52 -2.10 7.10 1.90
CA SER A 52 -1.46 7.01 3.21
C SER A 52 -2.18 7.86 4.25
N ALA A 53 -2.55 9.07 3.88
CA ALA A 53 -3.29 9.97 4.79
C ALA A 53 -4.64 9.37 5.16
N ILE A 54 -5.37 8.83 4.18
CA ILE A 54 -6.64 8.17 4.42
C ILE A 54 -6.45 6.97 5.35
N GLY A 55 -5.41 6.18 5.10
CA GLY A 55 -5.11 5.01 5.93
C GLY A 55 -4.80 5.36 7.38
N VAL A 56 -4.03 6.43 7.59
CA VAL A 56 -3.69 6.89 8.93
C VAL A 56 -4.95 7.39 9.66
N ILE A 57 -5.77 8.20 8.99
CA ILE A 57 -6.99 8.73 9.59
C ILE A 57 -7.97 7.59 9.92
N ALA A 58 -8.16 6.68 8.97
CA ALA A 58 -9.05 5.53 9.17
C ALA A 58 -8.54 4.63 10.31
N GLY A 59 -7.23 4.35 10.33
CA GLY A 59 -6.64 3.53 11.37
C GLY A 59 -6.76 4.13 12.76
N SER A 60 -6.50 5.44 12.89
CA SER A 60 -6.59 6.10 14.17
C SER A 60 -8.05 6.18 14.68
N THR A 61 -9.01 6.31 13.77
CA THR A 61 -10.43 6.32 14.13
C THR A 61 -10.89 4.94 14.57
N ILE A 62 -10.51 3.92 13.80
CA ILE A 62 -10.90 2.53 14.10
C ILE A 62 -10.32 2.09 15.44
N SER A 63 -9.08 2.50 15.74
CA SER A 63 -8.41 2.09 16.98
C SER A 63 -9.09 2.60 18.24
N GLU A 64 -9.95 3.62 18.13
CA GLU A 64 -10.74 4.10 19.27
C GLU A 64 -11.88 3.13 19.63
N PHE A 65 -12.32 2.32 18.67
CA PHE A 65 -13.46 1.42 18.86
C PHE A 65 -13.06 -0.05 18.93
N VAL A 66 -11.87 -0.38 18.45
CA VAL A 66 -11.40 -1.76 18.31
C VAL A 66 -10.03 -1.86 18.96
N SER A 67 -9.80 -2.94 19.71
CA SER A 67 -8.50 -3.16 20.36
C SER A 67 -7.40 -3.42 19.32
N GLU A 68 -6.16 -3.11 19.70
CA GLU A 68 -5.00 -3.38 18.84
C GLU A 68 -4.90 -4.85 18.46
N LYS A 69 -5.23 -5.73 19.42
CA LYS A 69 -5.19 -7.17 19.18
C LYS A 69 -6.18 -7.59 18.10
N MET A 70 -7.39 -7.03 18.16
CA MET A 70 -8.42 -7.31 17.16
C MET A 70 -8.02 -6.74 15.79
N LEU A 71 -7.46 -5.53 15.75
CA LEU A 71 -6.99 -4.93 14.50
C LEU A 71 -5.90 -5.78 13.86
N ALA A 72 -4.95 -6.26 14.66
CA ALA A 72 -3.87 -7.11 14.16
C ALA A 72 -4.41 -8.42 13.61
N LEU A 73 -5.39 -9.01 14.29
CA LEU A 73 -6.03 -10.25 13.84
C LEU A 73 -6.76 -10.05 12.52
N VAL A 74 -7.55 -8.99 12.41
CA VAL A 74 -8.28 -8.67 11.18
C VAL A 74 -7.32 -8.40 10.03
N ALA A 75 -6.26 -7.64 10.29
CA ALA A 75 -5.25 -7.35 9.29
C ALA A 75 -4.55 -8.62 8.81
N GLY A 76 -4.18 -9.49 9.75
CA GLY A 76 -3.55 -10.77 9.41
C GLY A 76 -4.43 -11.65 8.55
N VAL A 77 -5.70 -11.78 8.93
CA VAL A 77 -6.66 -12.54 8.13
C VAL A 77 -6.82 -11.92 6.75
N GLY A 78 -6.91 -10.58 6.69
CA GLY A 78 -7.02 -9.86 5.42
C GLY A 78 -5.82 -10.12 4.51
N PHE A 79 -4.60 -10.11 5.04
CA PHE A 79 -3.41 -10.40 4.26
C PHE A 79 -3.40 -11.83 3.72
N ILE A 80 -3.84 -12.79 4.53
CA ILE A 80 -3.95 -14.17 4.08
C ILE A 80 -4.94 -14.28 2.92
N VAL A 81 -6.11 -13.67 3.05
CA VAL A 81 -7.15 -13.69 2.01
C VAL A 81 -6.62 -13.05 0.73
N VAL A 82 -6.01 -11.87 0.83
CA VAL A 82 -5.45 -11.18 -0.33
C VAL A 82 -4.32 -12.00 -0.95
N GLY A 83 -3.48 -12.62 -0.12
CA GLY A 83 -2.39 -13.48 -0.59
C GLY A 83 -2.91 -14.66 -1.40
N ILE A 84 -3.91 -15.36 -0.87
CA ILE A 84 -4.53 -16.50 -1.55
C ILE A 84 -5.18 -16.04 -2.87
N TRP A 85 -5.90 -14.91 -2.84
CA TRP A 85 -6.52 -14.36 -4.04
C TRP A 85 -5.47 -14.03 -5.10
N THR A 86 -4.37 -13.42 -4.69
CA THR A 86 -3.30 -13.03 -5.60
C THR A 86 -2.69 -14.25 -6.28
N ILE A 87 -2.40 -15.29 -5.51
CA ILE A 87 -1.83 -16.53 -6.05
C ILE A 87 -2.82 -17.19 -7.02
N TYR A 88 -4.09 -17.26 -6.63
CA TYR A 88 -5.13 -17.83 -7.47
C TYR A 88 -5.23 -17.08 -8.81
N SER A 89 -5.13 -15.77 -8.76
CA SER A 89 -5.22 -14.93 -9.97
C SER A 89 -4.11 -15.25 -10.98
N VAL A 90 -2.93 -15.62 -10.50
CA VAL A 90 -1.80 -15.97 -11.37
C VAL A 90 -2.11 -17.27 -12.12
N PHE A 91 -2.70 -18.24 -11.44
CA PHE A 91 -2.98 -19.56 -12.04
C PHE A 91 -4.27 -19.60 -12.84
N LYS A 92 -5.09 -18.56 -12.73
CA LYS A 92 -6.37 -18.52 -13.44
C LYS A 92 -6.23 -18.22 -14.94
N ILE A 93 -5.10 -17.69 -15.35
CA ILE A 93 -4.86 -17.27 -16.75
C ILE A 93 -4.76 -18.46 -17.71
#